data_2d5ecef19b9eb4abf45f3ac7fa550d00
#
_entry.id   2d5ecef19b9eb4abf45f3ac7fa550d00
#
_cell.length_a   1.000
_cell.length_b   1.000
_cell.length_c   1.000
_cell.angle_alpha   90.00
_cell.angle_beta   90.00
_cell.angle_gamma   90.00
#
_symmetry.space_group_name_H-M   'P 1'
#
loop_
_entity.id
_entity.type
_entity.pdbx_description
1 polymer ?
#
loop_
_entity_poly.entity_id
_entity_poly.type
_entity_poly.pdbx_seq_one_letter_code
_entity_poly.pdbx_strand_id
1 'polypeptide(L)'
;MEEQLIQKTIALTLIDGIGTQNTKKLIDYFENADNVLRQSARSLASLSGIGQSKAESIVSQFNDVLKKAEVELKYIYDNRINLHFYKDSNFPKKLLECSDCPVLLYSKGHFDFENGKYISIVGTRNATEYGKKLCQDFVRDVSIRQADTTIIIGLAYGIDICAHLSAIENDLP
;
A
#
# COMPACT_ATOMS: atom_id res chain seq x y z
N MET A 1 14.10 -1.45 9.97
CA MET A 1 13.31 -0.84 11.09
C MET A 1 13.22 -1.85 12.21
N GLU A 2 13.32 -1.45 13.48
CA GLU A 2 13.14 -2.38 14.61
C GLU A 2 11.70 -2.89 14.66
N GLU A 3 11.51 -4.14 15.09
CA GLU A 3 10.20 -4.81 15.08
C GLU A 3 9.12 -4.04 15.86
N GLN A 4 9.47 -3.49 17.02
CA GLN A 4 8.57 -2.66 17.81
C GLN A 4 8.13 -1.38 17.08
N LEU A 5 9.01 -0.78 16.29
CA LEU A 5 8.68 0.41 15.51
C LEU A 5 7.77 0.06 14.32
N ILE A 6 7.97 -1.11 13.72
CA ILE A 6 7.07 -1.64 12.69
C ILE A 6 5.66 -1.82 13.27
N GLN A 7 5.53 -2.51 14.40
CA GLN A 7 4.25 -2.73 15.07
C GLN A 7 3.53 -1.39 15.36
N LYS A 8 4.24 -0.40 15.88
CA LYS A 8 3.67 0.91 16.18
C LYS A 8 3.28 1.69 14.92
N THR A 9 4.04 1.52 13.84
CA THR A 9 3.70 2.13 12.55
C THR A 9 2.42 1.49 11.98
N ILE A 10 2.30 0.17 12.04
CA ILE A 10 1.05 -0.54 11.68
C ILE A 10 -0.10 -0.03 12.57
N ALA A 11 0.08 0.00 13.89
CA ALA A 11 -0.93 0.48 14.83
C ALA A 11 -1.44 1.89 14.47
N LEU A 12 -0.54 2.81 14.13
CA LEU A 12 -0.90 4.17 13.75
C LEU A 12 -1.75 4.22 12.45
N THR A 13 -1.50 3.30 11.52
CA THR A 13 -2.31 3.21 10.29
C THR A 13 -3.69 2.61 10.50
N LEU A 14 -3.90 1.89 11.61
CA LEU A 14 -5.17 1.24 11.97
C LEU A 14 -6.12 2.15 12.77
N ILE A 15 -5.70 3.37 13.13
CA ILE A 15 -6.53 4.31 13.87
C ILE A 15 -7.62 4.88 12.97
N ASP A 16 -8.87 4.68 13.34
CA ASP A 16 -10.02 5.19 12.61
C ASP A 16 -10.03 6.72 12.52
N GLY A 17 -10.33 7.24 11.34
CA GLY A 17 -10.49 8.68 11.09
C GLY A 17 -9.19 9.47 10.86
N ILE A 18 -8.01 8.83 10.93
CA ILE A 18 -6.75 9.55 10.72
C ILE A 18 -6.40 9.64 9.23
N GLY A 19 -6.45 8.53 8.51
CA GLY A 19 -6.11 8.45 7.08
C GLY A 19 -4.62 8.68 6.78
N THR A 20 -4.19 8.25 5.60
CA THR A 20 -2.79 8.19 5.19
C THR A 20 -2.04 9.52 5.28
N GLN A 21 -2.65 10.60 4.79
CA GLN A 21 -2.00 11.92 4.78
C GLN A 21 -1.73 12.46 6.20
N ASN A 22 -2.69 12.28 7.13
CA ASN A 22 -2.49 12.72 8.51
C ASN A 22 -1.49 11.81 9.24
N THR A 23 -1.50 10.51 8.96
CA THR A 23 -0.52 9.57 9.51
C THR A 23 0.90 9.95 9.10
N LYS A 24 1.13 10.26 7.82
CA LYS A 24 2.43 10.76 7.34
C LYS A 24 2.82 12.07 8.03
N LYS A 25 1.92 13.04 8.09
CA LYS A 25 2.15 14.31 8.76
C LYS A 25 2.60 14.13 10.22
N LEU A 26 1.94 13.24 10.94
CA LEU A 26 2.29 12.91 12.32
C LEU A 26 3.68 12.29 12.41
N ILE A 27 3.97 11.28 11.57
CA ILE A 27 5.28 10.62 11.53
C ILE A 27 6.39 11.61 11.11
N ASP A 28 6.12 12.51 10.17
CA ASP A 28 7.10 13.49 9.72
C ASP A 28 7.40 14.54 10.79
N TYR A 29 6.39 14.98 11.53
CA TYR A 29 6.55 15.97 12.59
C TYR A 29 7.19 15.41 13.86
N PHE A 30 6.78 14.20 14.29
CA PHE A 30 7.27 13.56 15.51
C PHE A 30 8.38 12.53 15.23
N GLU A 31 8.90 12.46 13.99
CA GLU A 31 9.98 11.61 13.51
C GLU A 31 9.59 10.14 13.27
N ASN A 32 8.79 9.55 14.15
CA ASN A 32 8.37 8.15 14.05
C ASN A 32 7.04 7.87 14.77
N ALA A 33 6.48 6.68 14.55
CA ALA A 33 5.21 6.28 15.13
C ALA A 33 5.25 6.13 16.66
N ASP A 34 6.37 5.72 17.25
CA ASP A 34 6.51 5.61 18.69
C ASP A 34 6.37 6.98 19.37
N ASN A 35 7.03 7.97 18.82
CA ASN A 35 6.94 9.34 19.32
C ASN A 35 5.52 9.91 19.18
N VAL A 36 4.82 9.62 18.08
CA VAL A 36 3.40 10.02 17.89
C VAL A 36 2.53 9.43 19.00
N LEU A 37 2.66 8.14 19.23
CA LEU A 37 1.81 7.40 20.17
C LEU A 37 2.06 7.75 21.64
N ARG A 38 3.19 8.38 21.96
CA ARG A 38 3.51 8.91 23.31
C ARG A 38 2.98 10.33 23.55
N GLN A 39 2.43 11.00 22.53
CA GLN A 39 1.94 12.37 22.68
C GLN A 39 0.60 12.43 23.41
N SER A 40 0.39 13.54 24.10
CA SER A 40 -0.94 13.88 24.62
C SER A 40 -1.86 14.35 23.49
N ALA A 41 -3.17 14.21 23.67
CA ALA A 41 -4.16 14.73 22.71
C ALA A 41 -3.95 16.22 22.43
N ARG A 42 -3.57 17.02 23.43
CA ARG A 42 -3.27 18.43 23.27
C ARG A 42 -2.07 18.69 22.35
N SER A 43 -1.00 17.90 22.52
CA SER A 43 0.20 18.00 21.66
C SER A 43 -0.13 17.63 20.22
N LEU A 44 -0.86 16.54 20.01
CA LEU A 44 -1.30 16.09 18.68
C LEU A 44 -2.21 17.13 17.99
N ALA A 45 -3.17 17.69 18.73
CA ALA A 45 -4.11 18.68 18.22
C ALA A 45 -3.47 20.03 17.83
N SER A 46 -2.26 20.32 18.31
CA SER A 46 -1.51 21.52 17.92
C SER A 46 -0.98 21.46 16.48
N LEU A 47 -0.91 20.25 15.89
CA LEU A 47 -0.46 20.09 14.53
C LEU A 47 -1.58 20.43 13.53
N SER A 48 -1.28 21.33 12.60
CA SER A 48 -2.25 21.78 11.58
C SER A 48 -2.85 20.59 10.80
N GLY A 49 -4.18 20.50 10.76
CA GLY A 49 -4.93 19.42 10.11
C GLY A 49 -5.23 18.21 11.01
N ILE A 50 -4.70 18.19 12.25
CA ILE A 50 -5.04 17.23 13.30
C ILE A 50 -5.91 17.94 14.32
N GLY A 51 -7.20 18.04 14.10
CA GLY A 51 -8.11 18.65 15.08
C GLY A 51 -8.24 17.79 16.35
N GLN A 52 -8.89 18.35 17.38
CA GLN A 52 -9.08 17.74 18.69
C GLN A 52 -9.67 16.32 18.60
N SER A 53 -10.69 16.11 17.76
CA SER A 53 -11.33 14.82 17.58
C SER A 53 -10.37 13.72 17.08
N LYS A 54 -9.50 14.04 16.12
CA LYS A 54 -8.48 13.08 15.63
C LYS A 54 -7.42 12.79 16.68
N ALA A 55 -7.00 13.80 17.43
CA ALA A 55 -6.04 13.66 18.50
C ALA A 55 -6.58 12.75 19.62
N GLU A 56 -7.84 12.89 19.98
CA GLU A 56 -8.53 12.04 20.95
C GLU A 56 -8.72 10.62 20.41
N SER A 57 -9.02 10.44 19.12
CA SER A 57 -9.05 9.11 18.46
C SER A 57 -7.71 8.40 18.59
N ILE A 58 -6.59 9.09 18.36
CA ILE A 58 -5.25 8.47 18.48
C ILE A 58 -5.03 7.97 19.90
N VAL A 59 -5.30 8.81 20.90
CA VAL A 59 -5.04 8.46 22.31
C VAL A 59 -5.98 7.35 22.79
N SER A 60 -7.27 7.41 22.46
CA SER A 60 -8.27 6.46 22.94
C SER A 60 -8.16 5.08 22.31
N GLN A 61 -7.79 5.00 21.03
CA GLN A 61 -7.70 3.73 20.32
C GLN A 61 -6.33 3.03 20.47
N PHE A 62 -5.32 3.70 21.03
CA PHE A 62 -3.92 3.25 21.04
C PHE A 62 -3.76 1.79 21.48
N ASN A 63 -4.31 1.41 22.64
CA ASN A 63 -4.13 0.07 23.17
C ASN A 63 -4.78 -1.02 22.31
N ASP A 64 -5.93 -0.70 21.70
CA ASP A 64 -6.65 -1.66 20.86
C ASP A 64 -5.98 -1.83 19.50
N VAL A 65 -5.52 -0.75 18.88
CA VAL A 65 -4.80 -0.84 17.60
C VAL A 65 -3.43 -1.48 17.75
N LEU A 66 -2.78 -1.33 18.92
CA LEU A 66 -1.50 -1.99 19.18
C LEU A 66 -1.65 -3.53 19.22
N LYS A 67 -2.73 -4.04 19.84
CA LYS A 67 -3.05 -5.48 19.82
C LYS A 67 -3.38 -5.97 18.41
N LYS A 68 -4.15 -5.19 17.64
CA LYS A 68 -4.43 -5.53 16.23
C LYS A 68 -3.16 -5.55 15.39
N ALA A 69 -2.27 -4.60 15.59
CA ALA A 69 -1.00 -4.53 14.89
C ALA A 69 -0.07 -5.71 15.21
N GLU A 70 -0.12 -6.25 16.44
CA GLU A 70 0.62 -7.46 16.80
C GLU A 70 0.13 -8.69 16.01
N VAL A 71 -1.19 -8.85 15.88
CA VAL A 71 -1.79 -9.93 15.08
C VAL A 71 -1.42 -9.78 13.60
N GLU A 72 -1.48 -8.56 13.07
CA GLU A 72 -1.11 -8.28 11.69
C GLU A 72 0.38 -8.54 11.44
N LEU A 73 1.26 -8.10 12.35
CA LEU A 73 2.69 -8.34 12.26
C LEU A 73 3.02 -9.83 12.25
N LYS A 74 2.38 -10.61 13.12
CA LYS A 74 2.50 -12.06 13.09
C LYS A 74 2.06 -12.66 11.77
N TYR A 75 0.93 -12.22 11.23
CA TYR A 75 0.46 -12.67 9.91
C TYR A 75 1.45 -12.35 8.79
N ILE A 76 2.06 -11.16 8.81
CA ILE A 76 3.10 -10.75 7.85
C ILE A 76 4.27 -11.73 7.87
N TYR A 77 4.79 -12.07 9.06
CA TYR A 77 5.89 -13.02 9.21
C TYR A 77 5.52 -14.44 8.79
N ASP A 78 4.38 -14.95 9.27
CA ASP A 78 3.92 -16.30 8.99
C ASP A 78 3.70 -16.53 7.48
N ASN A 79 3.31 -15.49 6.74
CA ASN A 79 3.02 -15.53 5.31
C ASN A 79 4.16 -15.02 4.42
N ARG A 80 5.31 -14.67 4.99
CA ARG A 80 6.48 -14.12 4.26
C ARG A 80 6.11 -12.93 3.38
N ILE A 81 5.35 -11.99 3.94
CA ILE A 81 4.98 -10.74 3.30
C ILE A 81 6.09 -9.73 3.55
N ASN A 82 6.55 -9.06 2.52
CA ASN A 82 7.50 -7.95 2.65
C ASN A 82 6.74 -6.68 3.00
N LEU A 83 7.28 -5.92 3.94
CA LEU A 83 6.75 -4.64 4.35
C LEU A 83 7.69 -3.53 3.86
N HIS A 84 7.13 -2.51 3.23
CA HIS A 84 7.86 -1.34 2.77
C HIS A 84 7.28 -0.09 3.44
N PHE A 85 8.13 0.65 4.12
CA PHE A 85 7.77 1.91 4.76
C PHE A 85 8.12 3.08 3.84
N TYR A 86 7.27 4.09 3.75
CA TYR A 86 7.44 5.18 2.77
C TYR A 86 8.74 5.99 2.90
N LYS A 87 9.43 5.89 4.04
CA LYS A 87 10.76 6.50 4.24
C LYS A 87 11.93 5.56 3.95
N ASP A 88 11.68 4.30 3.68
CA ASP A 88 12.73 3.34 3.37
C ASP A 88 13.19 3.47 1.91
N SER A 89 14.47 3.22 1.67
CA SER A 89 15.07 3.33 0.34
C SER A 89 14.49 2.34 -0.69
N ASN A 90 13.88 1.25 -0.23
CA ASN A 90 13.26 0.21 -1.05
C ASN A 90 11.76 0.46 -1.31
N PHE A 91 11.23 1.61 -0.89
CA PHE A 91 9.84 1.98 -1.20
C PHE A 91 9.75 2.49 -2.64
N PRO A 92 8.68 2.13 -3.40
CA PRO A 92 8.53 2.55 -4.80
C PRO A 92 8.54 4.07 -4.97
N LYS A 93 9.57 4.64 -5.63
CA LYS A 93 9.71 6.09 -5.78
C LYS A 93 8.55 6.72 -6.54
N LYS A 94 8.06 6.06 -7.59
CA LYS A 94 6.89 6.52 -8.36
C LYS A 94 5.62 6.64 -7.50
N LEU A 95 5.50 5.79 -6.47
CA LEU A 95 4.35 5.85 -5.57
C LEU A 95 4.46 7.03 -4.59
N LEU A 96 5.67 7.49 -4.24
CA LEU A 96 5.88 8.67 -3.40
C LEU A 96 5.38 9.97 -4.05
N GLU A 97 5.29 10.01 -5.38
CA GLU A 97 4.78 11.17 -6.12
C GLU A 97 3.25 11.32 -5.97
N CYS A 98 2.55 10.26 -5.54
CA CYS A 98 1.12 10.30 -5.31
C CYS A 98 0.80 10.96 -3.95
N SER A 99 -0.14 11.90 -3.95
CA SER A 99 -0.54 12.62 -2.72
C SER A 99 -1.16 11.71 -1.65
N ASP A 100 -1.75 10.61 -2.06
CA ASP A 100 -2.39 9.58 -1.23
C ASP A 100 -1.54 8.32 -1.06
N CYS A 101 -0.25 8.38 -1.40
CA CYS A 101 0.71 7.30 -1.24
C CYS A 101 0.60 6.68 0.18
N PRO A 102 0.50 5.34 0.31
CA PRO A 102 0.35 4.69 1.60
C PRO A 102 1.59 4.86 2.49
N VAL A 103 1.38 4.79 3.82
CA VAL A 103 2.47 4.80 4.82
C VAL A 103 3.26 3.50 4.77
N LEU A 104 2.54 2.39 4.60
CA LEU A 104 3.06 1.04 4.50
C LEU A 104 2.51 0.39 3.23
N LEU A 105 3.38 -0.28 2.50
CA LEU A 105 3.02 -1.12 1.36
C LEU A 105 3.43 -2.56 1.65
N TYR A 106 2.55 -3.49 1.36
CA TYR A 106 2.79 -4.92 1.54
C TYR A 106 3.01 -5.58 0.19
N SER A 107 4.02 -6.43 0.08
CA SER A 107 4.27 -7.19 -1.15
C SER A 107 4.54 -8.67 -0.86
N LYS A 108 4.16 -9.52 -1.81
CA LYS A 108 4.46 -10.95 -1.78
C LYS A 108 5.02 -11.38 -3.12
N GLY A 109 6.13 -12.13 -3.08
CA GLY A 109 6.88 -12.49 -4.28
C GLY A 109 8.08 -11.56 -4.52
N HIS A 110 8.71 -11.73 -5.67
CA HIS A 110 9.82 -10.90 -6.12
C HIS A 110 9.30 -9.83 -7.07
N PHE A 111 9.57 -8.57 -6.74
CA PHE A 111 9.16 -7.44 -7.55
C PHE A 111 10.22 -6.36 -7.50
N ASP A 112 10.69 -5.90 -8.66
CA ASP A 112 11.60 -4.75 -8.78
C ASP A 112 10.79 -3.49 -9.04
N PHE A 113 10.64 -2.65 -8.02
CA PHE A 113 9.90 -1.40 -8.12
C PHE A 113 10.63 -0.30 -8.92
N GLU A 114 11.93 -0.45 -9.19
CA GLU A 114 12.77 0.62 -9.73
C GLU A 114 12.99 0.49 -11.25
N ASN A 115 13.20 -0.72 -11.75
CA ASN A 115 13.75 -0.94 -13.10
C ASN A 115 12.74 -1.51 -14.11
N GLY A 116 11.46 -1.61 -13.77
CA GLY A 116 10.44 -2.20 -14.64
C GLY A 116 9.77 -1.22 -15.59
N LYS A 117 9.31 -1.73 -16.72
CA LYS A 117 8.28 -1.10 -17.53
C LYS A 117 6.92 -1.58 -17.03
N TYR A 118 5.99 -0.66 -16.86
CA TYR A 118 4.68 -0.96 -16.27
C TYR A 118 3.57 -0.48 -17.18
N ILE A 119 2.58 -1.34 -17.40
CA ILE A 119 1.33 -0.99 -18.07
C ILE A 119 0.18 -1.29 -17.12
N SER A 120 -0.58 -0.27 -16.74
CA SER A 120 -1.80 -0.44 -15.96
C SER A 120 -2.98 -0.72 -16.86
N ILE A 121 -3.68 -1.83 -16.62
CA ILE A 121 -4.92 -2.20 -17.31
C ILE A 121 -6.07 -2.15 -16.32
N VAL A 122 -7.08 -1.34 -16.64
CA VAL A 122 -8.28 -1.16 -15.81
C VAL A 122 -9.50 -1.22 -16.71
N GLY A 123 -10.54 -1.90 -16.27
CA GLY A 123 -11.77 -1.97 -17.05
C GLY A 123 -13.00 -2.42 -16.26
N THR A 124 -14.09 -2.62 -16.98
CA THR A 124 -15.38 -3.02 -16.38
C THR A 124 -15.31 -4.39 -15.73
N ARG A 125 -16.01 -4.54 -14.60
CA ARG A 125 -16.21 -5.84 -13.94
C ARG A 125 -17.09 -6.79 -14.75
N ASN A 126 -18.01 -6.25 -15.57
CA ASN A 126 -18.89 -6.99 -16.48
C ASN A 126 -18.36 -6.88 -17.90
N ALA A 127 -17.22 -7.52 -18.16
CA ALA A 127 -16.58 -7.47 -19.46
C ALA A 127 -17.34 -8.32 -20.50
N THR A 128 -17.55 -7.76 -21.69
CA THR A 128 -18.05 -8.51 -22.85
C THR A 128 -16.99 -9.44 -23.41
N GLU A 129 -17.36 -10.49 -24.14
CA GLU A 129 -16.40 -11.38 -24.78
C GLU A 129 -15.48 -10.62 -25.77
N TYR A 130 -15.99 -9.61 -26.46
CA TYR A 130 -15.19 -8.72 -27.29
C TYR A 130 -14.13 -7.96 -26.46
N GLY A 131 -14.53 -7.40 -25.32
CA GLY A 131 -13.61 -6.67 -24.43
C GLY A 131 -12.52 -7.56 -23.87
N LYS A 132 -12.86 -8.80 -23.47
CA LYS A 132 -11.89 -9.81 -23.00
C LYS A 132 -10.90 -10.17 -24.12
N LYS A 133 -11.40 -10.45 -25.32
CA LYS A 133 -10.55 -10.77 -26.48
C LYS A 133 -9.60 -9.64 -26.81
N LEU A 134 -10.07 -8.41 -26.82
CA LEU A 134 -9.22 -7.22 -27.06
C LEU A 134 -8.12 -7.11 -26.01
N CYS A 135 -8.45 -7.32 -24.74
CA CYS A 135 -7.49 -7.32 -23.63
C CYS A 135 -6.42 -8.41 -23.81
N GLN A 136 -6.84 -9.64 -24.12
CA GLN A 136 -5.92 -10.77 -24.36
C GLN A 136 -4.99 -10.51 -25.54
N ASP A 137 -5.53 -10.03 -26.68
CA ASP A 137 -4.75 -9.71 -27.87
C ASP A 137 -3.73 -8.59 -27.58
N PHE A 138 -4.13 -7.57 -26.80
CA PHE A 138 -3.24 -6.50 -26.39
C PHE A 138 -2.09 -7.01 -25.51
N VAL A 139 -2.39 -7.79 -24.48
CA VAL A 139 -1.37 -8.34 -23.55
C VAL A 139 -0.40 -9.25 -24.31
N ARG A 140 -0.89 -10.10 -25.20
CA ARG A 140 -0.05 -10.94 -26.08
C ARG A 140 0.86 -10.08 -26.97
N ASP A 141 0.36 -9.02 -27.58
CA ASP A 141 1.16 -8.13 -28.42
C ASP A 141 2.25 -7.41 -27.59
N VAL A 142 1.96 -7.07 -26.33
CA VAL A 142 2.95 -6.53 -25.38
C VAL A 142 4.04 -7.55 -25.11
N SER A 143 3.69 -8.82 -24.85
CA SER A 143 4.68 -9.87 -24.55
C SER A 143 5.65 -10.08 -25.72
N ILE A 144 5.18 -10.04 -26.95
CA ILE A 144 6.00 -10.19 -28.14
C ILE A 144 6.96 -9.01 -28.34
N ARG A 145 6.52 -7.78 -28.04
CA ARG A 145 7.27 -6.55 -28.33
C ARG A 145 8.14 -6.08 -27.16
N GLN A 146 7.71 -6.34 -25.95
CA GLN A 146 8.32 -5.83 -24.71
C GLN A 146 8.12 -6.85 -23.57
N ALA A 147 8.81 -7.98 -23.66
CA ALA A 147 8.69 -9.10 -22.72
C ALA A 147 9.09 -8.77 -21.28
N ASP A 148 9.74 -7.63 -21.04
CA ASP A 148 10.13 -7.11 -19.73
C ASP A 148 9.05 -6.18 -19.09
N THR A 149 7.84 -6.15 -19.67
CA THR A 149 6.77 -5.28 -19.20
C THR A 149 5.89 -5.99 -18.17
N THR A 150 5.77 -5.42 -16.98
CA THR A 150 4.85 -5.87 -15.93
C THR A 150 3.45 -5.31 -16.16
N ILE A 151 2.44 -6.17 -16.12
CA ILE A 151 1.04 -5.75 -16.20
C ILE A 151 0.52 -5.49 -14.78
N ILE A 152 0.10 -4.25 -14.51
CA ILE A 152 -0.47 -3.82 -13.23
C ILE A 152 -1.99 -3.76 -13.32
N ILE A 153 -2.67 -4.39 -12.38
CA ILE A 153 -4.13 -4.45 -12.29
C ILE A 153 -4.61 -4.22 -10.86
N GLY A 154 -5.90 -3.93 -10.69
CA GLY A 154 -6.55 -3.81 -9.38
C GLY A 154 -7.11 -5.12 -8.81
N LEU A 155 -6.82 -6.30 -9.43
CA LEU A 155 -7.37 -7.61 -9.06
C LEU A 155 -8.91 -7.67 -9.00
N ALA A 156 -9.60 -6.82 -9.75
CA ALA A 156 -11.06 -6.86 -9.88
C ALA A 156 -11.52 -7.93 -10.87
N TYR A 157 -12.79 -8.31 -10.80
CA TYR A 157 -13.41 -9.15 -11.83
C TYR A 157 -13.44 -8.42 -13.19
N GLY A 158 -13.60 -9.18 -14.28
CA GLY A 158 -13.75 -8.65 -15.64
C GLY A 158 -12.43 -8.41 -16.35
N ILE A 159 -12.17 -7.20 -16.80
CA ILE A 159 -10.97 -6.88 -17.58
C ILE A 159 -9.68 -7.07 -16.78
N ASP A 160 -9.67 -6.71 -15.51
CA ASP A 160 -8.49 -6.84 -14.67
C ASP A 160 -8.02 -8.30 -14.57
N ILE A 161 -8.93 -9.22 -14.19
CA ILE A 161 -8.57 -10.64 -14.11
C ILE A 161 -8.22 -11.22 -15.48
N CYS A 162 -8.86 -10.75 -16.55
CA CYS A 162 -8.55 -11.15 -17.91
C CYS A 162 -7.11 -10.73 -18.29
N ALA A 163 -6.72 -9.51 -17.98
CA ALA A 163 -5.36 -9.02 -18.20
C ALA A 163 -4.31 -9.81 -17.39
N HIS A 164 -4.64 -10.12 -16.14
CA HIS A 164 -3.74 -10.89 -15.26
C HIS A 164 -3.50 -12.31 -15.78
N LEU A 165 -4.56 -13.03 -16.10
CA LEU A 165 -4.45 -14.38 -16.65
C LEU A 165 -3.70 -14.38 -17.99
N SER A 166 -3.98 -13.41 -18.85
CA SER A 166 -3.28 -13.26 -20.13
C SER A 166 -1.80 -12.94 -19.95
N ALA A 167 -1.42 -12.14 -18.93
CA ALA A 167 -0.01 -11.88 -18.61
C ALA A 167 0.70 -13.18 -18.21
N ILE A 168 0.08 -13.98 -17.34
CA ILE A 168 0.62 -15.29 -16.92
C ILE A 168 0.76 -16.25 -18.12
N GLU A 169 -0.27 -16.34 -18.99
CA GLU A 169 -0.27 -17.20 -20.18
C GLU A 169 0.81 -16.82 -21.20
N ASN A 170 1.27 -15.57 -21.18
CA ASN A 170 2.29 -15.05 -22.09
C ASN A 170 3.64 -14.75 -21.40
N ASP A 171 3.89 -15.34 -20.22
CA ASP A 171 5.14 -15.25 -19.45
C ASP A 171 5.59 -13.78 -19.16
N LEU A 172 4.64 -12.86 -19.05
CA LEU A 172 4.93 -11.50 -18.59
C LEU A 172 5.05 -11.44 -17.06
N PRO A 173 5.98 -10.64 -16.52
CA PRO A 173 6.16 -10.47 -15.08
C PRO A 173 4.98 -9.75 -14.39
#